data_c70fee3b866064177ad6425448f6405f
#
_entry.id   c70fee3b866064177ad6425448f6405f
#
_cell.length_a   1.000
_cell.length_b   1.000
_cell.length_c   1.000
_cell.angle_alpha   90.00
_cell.angle_beta   90.00
_cell.angle_gamma   90.00
#
_symmetry.space_group_name_H-M   'P 1'
#
loop_
_entity.id
_entity.type
_entity.pdbx_description
1 polymer ?
#
loop_
_entity_poly.entity_id
_entity_poly.type
_entity_poly.pdbx_seq_one_letter_code
_entity_poly.pdbx_strand_id
1 'polypeptide(L)'
;KDYGHLLKDDARYAARAERVSSLARDVSELLPDLVPALRGRLNKPAGPVAYHPPCTLQHGQKLRGGVEAHLAELGIELRLPQEAHLCCGSAGAYSVLNPGIAGTLRERKLGHLQEKSPVDGTRPARIVSANIGCITHLQAGTETPVTHWIELVDELLQK
;
A
#
# COMPACT_ATOMS: atom_id res chain seq x y z
N LYS A 1 2.72 -15.85 -4.09
CA LYS A 1 2.31 -16.37 -5.44
C LYS A 1 3.43 -17.17 -6.12
N ASP A 2 4.65 -17.19 -5.61
CA ASP A 2 5.81 -17.75 -6.30
C ASP A 2 6.13 -19.22 -5.96
N TYR A 3 5.39 -19.83 -5.01
CA TYR A 3 5.64 -21.21 -4.56
C TYR A 3 5.59 -22.23 -5.70
N GLY A 4 4.64 -22.10 -6.63
CA GLY A 4 4.53 -22.96 -7.80
C GLY A 4 5.78 -22.91 -8.67
N HIS A 5 6.31 -21.69 -8.92
CA HIS A 5 7.54 -21.52 -9.68
C HIS A 5 8.78 -22.07 -8.94
N LEU A 6 8.90 -21.75 -7.64
CA LEU A 6 10.06 -22.16 -6.83
C LEU A 6 10.17 -23.67 -6.64
N LEU A 7 9.03 -24.37 -6.58
CA LEU A 7 8.97 -25.81 -6.31
C LEU A 7 8.53 -26.63 -7.51
N LYS A 8 8.55 -26.08 -8.71
CA LYS A 8 8.07 -26.73 -9.95
C LYS A 8 8.73 -28.07 -10.24
N ASP A 9 10.00 -28.22 -9.85
CA ASP A 9 10.83 -29.41 -10.11
C ASP A 9 10.85 -30.39 -8.91
N ASP A 10 10.15 -30.10 -7.82
CA ASP A 10 10.04 -31.00 -6.68
C ASP A 10 8.81 -31.91 -6.83
N ALA A 11 9.07 -33.20 -7.13
CA ALA A 11 8.01 -34.19 -7.38
C ALA A 11 7.00 -34.34 -6.21
N ARG A 12 7.37 -34.04 -4.96
CA ARG A 12 6.50 -34.14 -3.78
C ARG A 12 5.64 -32.91 -3.56
N TYR A 13 6.13 -31.73 -3.94
CA TYR A 13 5.52 -30.46 -3.58
C TYR A 13 5.00 -29.64 -4.76
N ALA A 14 5.42 -29.91 -6.01
CA ALA A 14 5.05 -29.10 -7.17
C ALA A 14 3.53 -28.85 -7.28
N ALA A 15 2.72 -29.90 -7.25
CA ALA A 15 1.26 -29.76 -7.35
C ALA A 15 0.63 -29.00 -6.16
N ARG A 16 1.16 -29.18 -4.95
CA ARG A 16 0.69 -28.46 -3.75
C ARG A 16 1.10 -26.99 -3.80
N ALA A 17 2.33 -26.72 -4.23
CA ALA A 17 2.86 -25.37 -4.39
C ALA A 17 2.07 -24.57 -5.43
N GLU A 18 1.75 -25.20 -6.56
CA GLU A 18 0.88 -24.59 -7.58
C GLU A 18 -0.51 -24.28 -7.01
N ARG A 19 -1.08 -25.21 -6.27
CA ARG A 19 -2.37 -24.99 -5.59
C ARG A 19 -2.31 -23.81 -4.61
N VAL A 20 -1.27 -23.72 -3.78
CA VAL A 20 -1.08 -22.59 -2.85
C VAL A 20 -0.92 -21.27 -3.62
N SER A 21 -0.12 -21.26 -4.69
CA SER A 21 0.05 -20.08 -5.54
C SER A 21 -1.26 -19.61 -6.17
N SER A 22 -2.10 -20.56 -6.62
CA SER A 22 -3.41 -20.23 -7.22
C SER A 22 -4.43 -19.69 -6.21
N LEU A 23 -4.30 -20.05 -4.94
CA LEU A 23 -5.18 -19.58 -3.85
C LEU A 23 -4.69 -18.28 -3.22
N ALA A 24 -3.41 -17.95 -3.34
CA ALA A 24 -2.83 -16.75 -2.74
C ALA A 24 -3.41 -15.48 -3.38
N ARG A 25 -3.97 -14.60 -2.55
CA ARG A 25 -4.51 -13.30 -2.95
C ARG A 25 -3.88 -12.19 -2.11
N ASP A 26 -3.60 -11.07 -2.74
CA ASP A 26 -3.38 -9.82 -2.03
C ASP A 26 -4.74 -9.28 -1.55
N VAL A 27 -4.78 -8.63 -0.39
CA VAL A 27 -6.03 -8.09 0.14
C VAL A 27 -6.68 -7.08 -0.81
N SER A 28 -5.88 -6.38 -1.62
CA SER A 28 -6.40 -5.46 -2.64
C SER A 28 -7.16 -6.16 -3.78
N GLU A 29 -6.87 -7.43 -4.04
CA GLU A 29 -7.60 -8.23 -5.02
C GLU A 29 -9.01 -8.62 -4.55
N LEU A 30 -9.30 -8.43 -3.25
CA LEU A 30 -10.63 -8.68 -2.67
C LEU A 30 -11.52 -7.43 -2.65
N LEU A 31 -10.94 -6.25 -2.88
CA LEU A 31 -11.70 -5.00 -2.83
C LEU A 31 -12.93 -4.98 -3.76
N PRO A 32 -12.87 -5.45 -5.02
CA PRO A 32 -14.05 -5.49 -5.88
C PRO A 32 -15.23 -6.24 -5.26
N ASP A 33 -14.95 -7.33 -4.54
CA ASP A 33 -15.98 -8.15 -3.89
C ASP A 33 -16.46 -7.51 -2.57
N LEU A 34 -15.61 -6.74 -1.88
CA LEU A 34 -15.90 -6.11 -0.60
C LEU A 34 -16.63 -4.77 -0.74
N VAL A 35 -16.37 -4.01 -1.80
CA VAL A 35 -16.98 -2.68 -2.01
C VAL A 35 -18.50 -2.68 -1.90
N PRO A 36 -19.26 -3.61 -2.52
CA PRO A 36 -20.71 -3.64 -2.39
C PRO A 36 -21.19 -3.82 -0.94
N ALA A 37 -20.47 -4.62 -0.15
CA ALA A 37 -20.82 -4.89 1.25
C ALA A 37 -20.43 -3.74 2.20
N LEU A 38 -19.45 -2.93 1.83
CA LEU A 38 -18.92 -1.82 2.63
C LEU A 38 -19.58 -0.47 2.28
N ARG A 39 -20.20 -0.38 1.12
CA ARG A 39 -20.81 0.88 0.64
C ARG A 39 -21.85 1.41 1.62
N GLY A 40 -21.70 2.66 2.03
CA GLY A 40 -22.56 3.33 3.01
C GLY A 40 -22.35 2.91 4.47
N ARG A 41 -21.33 2.09 4.76
CA ARG A 41 -21.00 1.62 6.11
C ARG A 41 -19.73 2.24 6.68
N LEU A 42 -19.08 3.13 5.95
CA LEU A 42 -17.87 3.79 6.41
C LEU A 42 -18.15 5.24 6.80
N ASN A 43 -17.54 5.67 7.90
CA ASN A 43 -17.41 7.07 8.25
C ASN A 43 -16.36 7.74 7.35
N LYS A 44 -16.40 9.07 7.28
CA LYS A 44 -15.34 9.81 6.57
C LYS A 44 -14.06 9.86 7.41
N PRO A 45 -12.88 9.81 6.77
CA PRO A 45 -11.62 10.07 7.48
C PRO A 45 -11.65 11.45 8.15
N ALA A 46 -10.99 11.58 9.31
CA ALA A 46 -10.89 12.83 10.05
C ALA A 46 -10.10 13.93 9.31
N GLY A 47 -9.37 13.58 8.27
CA GLY A 47 -8.60 14.51 7.45
C GLY A 47 -8.10 13.85 6.16
N PRO A 48 -7.36 14.60 5.33
CA PRO A 48 -6.83 14.09 4.08
C PRO A 48 -5.88 12.91 4.29
N VAL A 49 -5.94 11.92 3.42
CA VAL A 49 -5.14 10.71 3.45
C VAL A 49 -4.24 10.65 2.21
N ALA A 50 -2.92 10.53 2.42
CA ALA A 50 -2.00 10.27 1.33
C ALA A 50 -1.81 8.77 1.13
N TYR A 51 -1.65 8.34 -0.11
CA TYR A 51 -1.40 6.93 -0.44
C TYR A 51 -0.05 6.73 -1.09
N HIS A 52 0.75 5.85 -0.49
CA HIS A 52 1.97 5.35 -1.11
C HIS A 52 1.70 4.01 -1.80
N PRO A 53 1.54 3.96 -3.14
CA PRO A 53 1.38 2.71 -3.86
C PRO A 53 2.71 1.94 -3.85
N PRO A 54 2.80 0.75 -3.24
CA PRO A 54 4.07 0.04 -3.12
C PRO A 54 4.52 -0.60 -4.43
N CYS A 55 5.84 -0.68 -4.64
CA CYS A 55 6.42 -1.27 -5.84
C CYS A 55 5.99 -2.73 -6.04
N THR A 56 5.82 -3.49 -4.96
CA THR A 56 5.33 -4.88 -5.00
C THR A 56 3.95 -4.98 -5.63
N LEU A 57 3.07 -4.04 -5.35
CA LEU A 57 1.73 -4.00 -5.93
C LEU A 57 1.79 -3.51 -7.38
N GLN A 58 2.45 -2.35 -7.63
CA GLN A 58 2.47 -1.71 -8.94
C GLN A 58 3.24 -2.51 -10.00
N HIS A 59 4.41 -3.03 -9.66
CA HIS A 59 5.35 -3.65 -10.59
C HIS A 59 5.38 -5.16 -10.44
N GLY A 60 5.36 -5.68 -9.22
CA GLY A 60 5.38 -7.12 -8.94
C GLY A 60 4.07 -7.80 -9.33
N GLN A 61 2.96 -7.33 -8.81
CA GLN A 61 1.63 -7.90 -9.07
C GLN A 61 0.88 -7.22 -10.22
N LYS A 62 1.40 -6.11 -10.74
CA LYS A 62 0.79 -5.29 -11.83
C LYS A 62 -0.61 -4.76 -11.50
N LEU A 63 -0.90 -4.59 -10.21
CA LEU A 63 -2.14 -4.02 -9.71
C LEU A 63 -1.95 -2.51 -9.51
N ARG A 64 -2.32 -1.72 -10.52
CA ARG A 64 -2.20 -0.26 -10.50
C ARG A 64 -3.58 0.39 -10.42
N GLY A 65 -3.71 1.38 -9.55
CA GLY A 65 -4.93 2.20 -9.46
C GLY A 65 -6.15 1.50 -8.82
N GLY A 66 -6.06 0.21 -8.51
CA GLY A 66 -7.20 -0.54 -7.99
C GLY A 66 -7.59 -0.15 -6.56
N VAL A 67 -6.61 -0.01 -5.68
CA VAL A 67 -6.86 0.40 -4.28
C VAL A 67 -7.48 1.79 -4.24
N GLU A 68 -6.90 2.74 -4.97
CA GLU A 68 -7.36 4.14 -5.02
C GLU A 68 -8.80 4.24 -5.54
N ALA A 69 -9.09 3.56 -6.64
CA ALA A 69 -10.41 3.58 -7.25
C ALA A 69 -11.49 3.00 -6.31
N HIS A 70 -11.24 1.84 -5.72
CA HIS A 70 -12.20 1.19 -4.83
C HIS A 70 -12.38 1.93 -3.50
N LEU A 71 -11.32 2.53 -2.94
CA LEU A 71 -11.47 3.36 -1.75
C LEU A 71 -12.22 4.66 -2.05
N ALA A 72 -12.05 5.24 -3.25
CA ALA A 72 -12.86 6.38 -3.69
C ALA A 72 -14.36 6.01 -3.82
N GLU A 73 -14.68 4.82 -4.34
CA GLU A 73 -16.07 4.31 -4.35
C GLU A 73 -16.68 4.18 -2.95
N LEU A 74 -15.85 3.96 -1.94
CA LEU A 74 -16.24 3.90 -0.53
C LEU A 74 -16.25 5.28 0.15
N GLY A 75 -15.99 6.36 -0.59
CA GLY A 75 -15.96 7.72 -0.09
C GLY A 75 -14.64 8.11 0.61
N ILE A 76 -13.59 7.33 0.44
CA ILE A 76 -12.25 7.61 0.94
C ILE A 76 -11.38 8.11 -0.22
N GLU A 77 -11.23 9.42 -0.33
CA GLU A 77 -10.37 10.02 -1.35
C GLU A 77 -8.91 9.98 -0.91
N LEU A 78 -8.07 9.37 -1.75
CA LEU A 78 -6.64 9.25 -1.51
C LEU A 78 -5.86 10.26 -2.34
N ARG A 79 -4.93 10.99 -1.72
CA ARG A 79 -3.96 11.85 -2.39
C ARG A 79 -2.76 11.02 -2.83
N LEU A 80 -2.52 10.96 -4.13
CA LEU A 80 -1.33 10.32 -4.68
C LEU A 80 -0.16 11.31 -4.66
N PRO A 81 1.06 10.86 -4.31
CA PRO A 81 2.24 11.70 -4.37
C PRO A 81 2.66 11.93 -5.83
N GLN A 82 3.34 13.03 -6.09
CA GLN A 82 4.15 13.13 -7.28
C GLN A 82 5.17 11.98 -7.29
N GLU A 83 5.60 11.57 -8.47
CA GLU A 83 6.51 10.42 -8.63
C GLU A 83 6.01 9.15 -7.90
N ALA A 84 4.71 8.86 -8.00
CA ALA A 84 4.10 7.68 -7.36
C ALA A 84 4.82 6.36 -7.72
N HIS A 85 5.48 6.30 -8.88
CA HIS A 85 6.24 5.15 -9.38
C HIS A 85 7.56 4.92 -8.64
N LEU A 86 8.11 5.93 -7.94
CA LEU A 86 9.39 5.78 -7.23
C LEU A 86 9.25 4.93 -5.97
N CYS A 87 10.30 4.13 -5.72
CA CYS A 87 10.44 3.37 -4.48
C CYS A 87 10.53 4.30 -3.26
N CYS A 88 10.03 3.84 -2.11
CA CYS A 88 10.22 4.52 -0.83
C CYS A 88 11.62 4.31 -0.22
N GLY A 89 12.45 3.44 -0.82
CA GLY A 89 13.79 3.09 -0.32
C GLY A 89 13.85 1.83 0.54
N SER A 90 12.72 1.24 0.96
CA SER A 90 12.71 0.05 1.82
C SER A 90 13.39 -1.16 1.18
N ALA A 91 12.90 -1.64 0.03
CA ALA A 91 13.46 -2.73 -0.78
C ALA A 91 14.08 -3.90 0.01
N GLY A 92 13.40 -4.40 1.05
CA GLY A 92 13.86 -5.52 1.87
C GLY A 92 15.22 -5.25 2.54
N ALA A 93 16.18 -6.16 2.38
CA ALA A 93 17.53 -6.02 2.95
C ALA A 93 18.33 -4.83 2.39
N TYR A 94 17.93 -4.27 1.25
CA TYR A 94 18.65 -3.16 0.61
C TYR A 94 18.76 -1.94 1.52
N SER A 95 17.70 -1.59 2.23
CA SER A 95 17.69 -0.43 3.13
C SER A 95 18.67 -0.58 4.31
N VAL A 96 18.92 -1.82 4.73
CA VAL A 96 19.90 -2.13 5.78
C VAL A 96 21.32 -2.06 5.24
N LEU A 97 21.55 -2.58 4.03
CA LEU A 97 22.87 -2.62 3.41
C LEU A 97 23.29 -1.28 2.79
N ASN A 98 22.33 -0.44 2.39
CA ASN A 98 22.56 0.84 1.73
C ASN A 98 21.78 1.98 2.41
N PRO A 99 21.98 2.25 3.71
CA PRO A 99 21.12 3.16 4.49
C PRO A 99 21.12 4.60 3.95
N GLY A 100 22.22 5.07 3.38
CA GLY A 100 22.31 6.42 2.81
C GLY A 100 21.37 6.63 1.63
N ILE A 101 21.40 5.71 0.65
CA ILE A 101 20.50 5.79 -0.53
C ILE A 101 19.05 5.56 -0.11
N ALA A 102 18.82 4.58 0.76
CA ALA A 102 17.48 4.27 1.27
C ALA A 102 16.87 5.47 2.02
N GLY A 103 17.66 6.17 2.83
CA GLY A 103 17.26 7.39 3.51
C GLY A 103 16.89 8.51 2.55
N THR A 104 17.73 8.78 1.54
CA THR A 104 17.46 9.80 0.52
C THR A 104 16.15 9.52 -0.24
N LEU A 105 15.90 8.26 -0.61
CA LEU A 105 14.64 7.87 -1.26
C LEU A 105 13.43 8.06 -0.34
N ARG A 106 13.56 7.72 0.93
CA ARG A 106 12.52 7.93 1.94
C ARG A 106 12.18 9.41 2.09
N GLU A 107 13.18 10.25 2.28
CA GLU A 107 13.00 11.70 2.44
C GLU A 107 12.30 12.32 1.23
N ARG A 108 12.77 11.96 0.02
CA ARG A 108 12.12 12.41 -1.23
C ARG A 108 10.66 11.96 -1.30
N LYS A 109 10.39 10.70 -1.00
CA LYS A 109 9.02 10.16 -1.02
C LYS A 109 8.12 10.82 0.03
N LEU A 110 8.62 11.03 1.26
CA LEU A 110 7.90 11.74 2.31
C LEU A 110 7.63 13.19 1.94
N GLY A 111 8.57 13.86 1.29
CA GLY A 111 8.37 15.20 0.74
C GLY A 111 7.11 15.28 -0.12
N HIS A 112 6.96 14.37 -1.08
CA HIS A 112 5.78 14.32 -1.95
C HIS A 112 4.50 13.85 -1.23
N LEU A 113 4.61 12.87 -0.32
CA LEU A 113 3.44 12.36 0.44
C LEU A 113 2.87 13.39 1.41
N GLN A 114 3.69 14.31 1.90
CA GLN A 114 3.32 15.33 2.89
C GLN A 114 3.14 16.73 2.28
N GLU A 115 3.14 16.84 0.95
CA GLU A 115 2.88 18.12 0.28
C GLU A 115 1.52 18.69 0.70
N LYS A 116 1.49 20.01 0.84
CA LYS A 116 0.23 20.72 1.07
C LYS A 116 -0.61 20.67 -0.19
N SER A 117 -1.90 20.50 -0.01
CA SER A 117 -2.86 20.62 -1.09
C SER A 117 -2.78 22.04 -1.70
N PRO A 118 -2.70 22.15 -3.03
CA PRO A 118 -2.72 23.45 -3.70
C PRO A 118 -4.10 24.13 -3.62
N VAL A 119 -5.15 23.38 -3.26
CA VAL A 119 -6.53 23.87 -3.21
C VAL A 119 -6.86 24.50 -1.85
N ASP A 120 -6.52 23.83 -0.76
CA ASP A 120 -6.94 24.21 0.59
C ASP A 120 -5.78 24.36 1.59
N GLY A 121 -4.54 24.16 1.15
CA GLY A 121 -3.33 24.27 1.97
C GLY A 121 -3.18 23.16 3.03
N THR A 122 -4.08 22.18 3.08
CA THR A 122 -4.05 21.13 4.10
C THR A 122 -2.95 20.09 3.80
N ARG A 123 -2.35 19.56 4.88
CA ARG A 123 -1.44 18.42 4.81
C ARG A 123 -2.21 17.11 5.08
N PRO A 124 -1.75 15.99 4.54
CA PRO A 124 -2.31 14.69 4.92
C PRO A 124 -2.18 14.45 6.43
N ALA A 125 -3.28 14.04 7.04
CA ALA A 125 -3.33 13.64 8.45
C ALA A 125 -2.77 12.22 8.67
N ARG A 126 -2.74 11.43 7.60
CA ARG A 126 -2.27 10.03 7.59
C ARG A 126 -1.70 9.67 6.23
N ILE A 127 -0.72 8.79 6.24
CA ILE A 127 -0.20 8.11 5.04
C ILE A 127 -0.63 6.64 5.12
N VAL A 128 -1.15 6.10 4.03
CA VAL A 128 -1.47 4.66 3.95
C VAL A 128 -0.71 4.00 2.81
N SER A 129 -0.40 2.72 2.98
CA SER A 129 0.25 1.89 1.97
C SER A 129 -0.29 0.46 2.04
N ALA A 130 0.22 -0.44 1.19
CA ALA A 130 -0.16 -1.85 1.14
C ALA A 130 1.05 -2.79 1.37
N ASN A 131 2.15 -2.30 1.94
CA ASN A 131 3.33 -3.13 2.16
C ASN A 131 4.02 -2.75 3.48
N ILE A 132 4.21 -3.73 4.35
CA ILE A 132 4.77 -3.51 5.70
C ILE A 132 6.18 -2.90 5.66
N GLY A 133 7.03 -3.30 4.71
CA GLY A 133 8.36 -2.73 4.56
C GLY A 133 8.32 -1.24 4.22
N CYS A 134 7.40 -0.82 3.32
CA CYS A 134 7.19 0.60 3.01
C CYS A 134 6.63 1.35 4.23
N ILE A 135 5.65 0.76 4.93
CA ILE A 135 5.03 1.37 6.12
C ILE A 135 6.09 1.64 7.18
N THR A 136 6.85 0.62 7.58
CA THR A 136 7.88 0.74 8.61
C THR A 136 8.98 1.72 8.21
N HIS A 137 9.43 1.66 6.95
CA HIS A 137 10.50 2.52 6.47
C HIS A 137 10.09 4.00 6.39
N LEU A 138 8.87 4.27 5.89
CA LEU A 138 8.34 5.63 5.85
C LEU A 138 8.06 6.16 7.26
N GLN A 139 7.47 5.35 8.16
CA GLN A 139 7.19 5.76 9.53
C GLN A 139 8.46 6.19 10.28
N ALA A 140 9.59 5.55 10.01
CA ALA A 140 10.88 5.93 10.62
C ALA A 140 11.40 7.33 10.20
N GLY A 141 10.75 8.00 9.26
CA GLY A 141 11.12 9.34 8.78
C GLY A 141 10.07 10.41 9.02
N THR A 142 8.96 10.12 9.69
CA THR A 142 7.88 11.10 9.90
C THR A 142 7.08 10.82 11.16
N GLU A 143 6.54 11.90 11.76
CA GLU A 143 5.54 11.83 12.85
C GLU A 143 4.11 11.62 12.32
N THR A 144 3.86 11.83 11.02
CA THR A 144 2.56 11.52 10.41
C THR A 144 2.34 10.00 10.45
N PRO A 145 1.20 9.50 10.99
CA PRO A 145 0.94 8.06 11.05
C PRO A 145 1.00 7.40 9.67
N VAL A 146 1.76 6.31 9.57
CA VAL A 146 1.86 5.49 8.35
C VAL A 146 1.31 4.10 8.64
N THR A 147 0.19 3.73 8.03
CA THR A 147 -0.52 2.47 8.32
C THR A 147 -0.87 1.71 7.03
N HIS A 148 -1.38 0.49 7.18
CA HIS A 148 -1.96 -0.22 6.03
C HIS A 148 -3.34 0.38 5.70
N TRP A 149 -3.71 0.47 4.41
CA TRP A 149 -5.01 1.02 4.02
C TRP A 149 -6.19 0.22 4.58
N ILE A 150 -6.02 -1.08 4.84
CA ILE A 150 -7.09 -1.90 5.43
C ILE A 150 -7.37 -1.52 6.89
N GLU A 151 -6.34 -1.09 7.64
CA GLU A 151 -6.51 -0.58 9.00
C GLU A 151 -7.37 0.69 9.01
N LEU A 152 -7.12 1.59 8.04
CA LEU A 152 -7.97 2.77 7.86
C LEU A 152 -9.43 2.37 7.58
N VAL A 153 -9.66 1.39 6.70
CA VAL A 153 -11.03 0.91 6.40
C VAL A 153 -11.69 0.33 7.65
N ASP A 154 -10.98 -0.47 8.44
CA ASP A 154 -11.50 -1.06 9.68
C ASP A 154 -11.85 0.02 10.73
N GLU A 155 -10.99 1.02 10.91
CA GLU A 155 -11.24 2.15 11.80
C GLU A 155 -12.47 2.98 11.40
N LEU A 156 -12.72 3.12 10.11
CA LEU A 156 -13.85 3.89 9.60
C LEU A 156 -15.15 3.09 9.57
N LEU A 157 -15.09 1.77 9.74
CA LEU A 157 -16.28 0.92 9.71
C LEU A 157 -17.24 1.28 10.85
N GLN A 158 -18.48 1.53 10.49
CA GLN A 158 -19.58 1.77 11.47
C GLN A 158 -19.86 0.47 12.21
N LYS A 159 -19.69 0.49 13.52
CA LYS A 159 -19.92 -0.64 14.43
C LYS A 159 -21.38 -0.70 14.86
#